data_b8d41e1187875dad359b712304e775cf
#
_entry.id   b8d41e1187875dad359b712304e775cf
#
_cell.length_a   1.000
_cell.length_b   1.000
_cell.length_c   1.000
_cell.angle_alpha   90.00
_cell.angle_beta   90.00
_cell.angle_gamma   90.00
#
_symmetry.space_group_name_H-M   'P 1'
#
loop_
_entity.id
_entity.type
_entity.pdbx_description
1 polymer ?
#
loop_
_entity_poly.entity_id
_entity_poly.type
_entity_poly.pdbx_seq_one_letter_code
_entity_poly.pdbx_strand_id
1 'polypeptide(L)'
;SYGEETAQELSKINGYKIVDKEHIEAALSAMGIDVEKQARYDEKNPGFWASLSQQRDEYLHFLTQTVYDTALENNCIFIGRGAHIILRGIQNLISIRIGASKTVRIERVRKAQNIDSRHALQIIESSDHDRAGFHKYFFSVDWYNSSEYDMTLTTDRFDPIHAASAIDAFRMSFITED
;
A
#
# COMPACT_ATOMS: atom_id res chain seq x y z
N SER A 1 0.56 -11.61 -0.57
CA SER A 1 0.10 -11.50 0.83
C SER A 1 -1.43 -11.38 0.97
N TYR A 2 -2.16 -11.40 -0.10
CA TYR A 2 -3.61 -11.14 -0.13
C TYR A 2 -4.02 -9.72 0.30
N GLY A 3 -3.13 -8.73 0.22
CA GLY A 3 -3.47 -7.36 0.59
C GLY A 3 -4.58 -6.75 -0.26
N GLU A 4 -4.46 -6.87 -1.58
CA GLU A 4 -5.43 -6.34 -2.54
C GLU A 4 -6.76 -7.10 -2.48
N GLU A 5 -6.69 -8.43 -2.44
CA GLU A 5 -7.88 -9.28 -2.30
C GLU A 5 -8.63 -9.00 -0.99
N THR A 6 -7.91 -8.79 0.11
CA THR A 6 -8.51 -8.41 1.40
C THR A 6 -9.18 -7.04 1.32
N ALA A 7 -8.57 -6.07 0.65
CA ALA A 7 -9.17 -4.75 0.45
C ALA A 7 -10.46 -4.84 -0.39
N GLN A 8 -10.48 -5.70 -1.42
CA GLN A 8 -11.69 -5.95 -2.22
C GLN A 8 -12.82 -6.56 -1.39
N GLU A 9 -12.52 -7.56 -0.56
CA GLU A 9 -13.52 -8.16 0.32
C GLU A 9 -14.00 -7.15 1.39
N LEU A 10 -13.11 -6.35 1.95
CA LEU A 10 -13.46 -5.30 2.90
C LEU A 10 -14.37 -4.23 2.27
N SER A 11 -14.09 -3.82 1.04
CA SER A 11 -14.94 -2.91 0.27
C SER A 11 -16.35 -3.47 0.05
N LYS A 12 -16.49 -4.78 -0.17
CA LYS A 12 -17.82 -5.43 -0.28
C LYS A 12 -18.58 -5.39 1.05
N ILE A 13 -17.87 -5.51 2.18
CA ILE A 13 -18.48 -5.49 3.52
C ILE A 13 -19.00 -4.10 3.88
N ASN A 14 -18.18 -3.07 3.67
CA ASN A 14 -18.43 -1.72 4.19
C ASN A 14 -18.80 -0.67 3.13
N GLY A 15 -18.71 -1.03 1.83
CA GLY A 15 -19.00 -0.12 0.72
C GLY A 15 -17.92 0.94 0.47
N TYR A 16 -16.76 0.85 1.10
CA TYR A 16 -15.70 1.84 0.95
C TYR A 16 -15.03 1.77 -0.42
N LYS A 17 -14.72 2.93 -0.99
CA LYS A 17 -14.01 3.08 -2.25
C LYS A 17 -12.55 2.62 -2.11
N ILE A 18 -12.09 1.76 -3.01
CA ILE A 18 -10.68 1.38 -3.09
C ILE A 18 -9.92 2.46 -3.84
N VAL A 19 -8.81 2.90 -3.25
CA VAL A 19 -7.85 3.85 -3.82
C VAL A 19 -6.50 3.14 -3.91
N ASP A 20 -6.20 2.61 -5.06
CA ASP A 20 -4.96 1.90 -5.37
C ASP A 20 -3.95 2.81 -6.11
N LYS A 21 -2.86 2.20 -6.57
CA LYS A 21 -1.82 2.86 -7.32
C LYS A 21 -2.36 3.53 -8.59
N GLU A 22 -3.20 2.83 -9.33
CA GLU A 22 -3.76 3.30 -10.60
C GLU A 22 -4.65 4.54 -10.40
N HIS A 23 -5.45 4.58 -9.36
CA HIS A 23 -6.26 5.75 -9.00
C HIS A 23 -5.39 6.97 -8.68
N ILE A 24 -4.33 6.78 -7.88
CA ILE A 24 -3.41 7.86 -7.51
C ILE A 24 -2.65 8.36 -8.76
N GLU A 25 -2.16 7.46 -9.60
CA GLU A 25 -1.45 7.82 -10.82
C GLU A 25 -2.33 8.54 -11.83
N ALA A 26 -3.60 8.15 -11.97
CA ALA A 26 -4.57 8.84 -12.80
C ALA A 26 -4.82 10.28 -12.30
N ALA A 27 -4.95 10.48 -10.99
CA ALA A 27 -5.12 11.79 -10.39
C ALA A 27 -3.88 12.68 -10.59
N LEU A 28 -2.68 12.13 -10.41
CA LEU A 28 -1.41 12.83 -10.67
C LEU A 28 -1.29 13.24 -12.15
N SER A 29 -1.67 12.35 -13.07
CA SER A 29 -1.67 12.64 -14.51
C SER A 29 -2.63 13.77 -14.87
N ALA A 30 -3.80 13.83 -14.24
CA ALA A 30 -4.76 14.90 -14.43
C ALA A 30 -4.22 16.28 -13.97
N MET A 31 -3.28 16.29 -13.04
CA MET A 31 -2.56 17.49 -12.59
C MET A 31 -1.38 17.86 -13.51
N GLY A 32 -1.19 17.15 -14.62
CA GLY A 32 -0.12 17.43 -15.60
C GLY A 32 1.22 16.81 -15.24
N ILE A 33 1.25 15.90 -14.27
CA ILE A 33 2.47 15.21 -13.87
C ILE A 33 2.71 14.02 -14.78
N ASP A 34 3.89 13.98 -15.41
CA ASP A 34 4.30 12.92 -16.34
C ASP A 34 4.52 11.60 -15.59
N VAL A 35 3.48 10.76 -15.57
CA VAL A 35 3.48 9.46 -14.87
C VAL A 35 4.52 8.50 -15.47
N GLU A 36 4.85 8.61 -16.77
CA GLU A 36 5.90 7.78 -17.37
C GLU A 36 7.31 8.13 -16.86
N LYS A 37 7.58 9.40 -16.60
CA LYS A 37 8.76 9.79 -15.82
C LYS A 37 8.67 9.28 -14.40
N GLN A 38 7.46 9.26 -13.83
CA GLN A 38 7.20 8.78 -12.47
C GLN A 38 7.25 7.26 -12.34
N ALA A 39 6.93 6.48 -13.37
CA ALA A 39 7.17 5.04 -13.39
C ALA A 39 8.66 4.70 -13.21
N ARG A 40 9.56 5.65 -13.49
CA ARG A 40 10.97 5.58 -13.09
C ARG A 40 11.17 5.83 -11.60
N TYR A 41 10.24 6.50 -10.94
CA TYR A 41 10.18 6.67 -9.47
C TYR A 41 9.51 5.48 -8.79
N ASP A 42 8.92 4.58 -9.57
CA ASP A 42 8.39 3.33 -9.10
C ASP A 42 9.56 2.36 -8.86
N GLU A 43 9.96 2.27 -7.61
CA GLU A 43 10.53 1.09 -6.98
C GLU A 43 11.87 0.54 -7.54
N LYS A 44 12.44 1.00 -8.66
CA LYS A 44 13.48 0.23 -9.38
C LYS A 44 14.95 0.60 -9.15
N ASN A 45 15.30 1.72 -8.53
CA ASN A 45 16.74 2.01 -8.35
C ASN A 45 17.09 3.07 -7.28
N PRO A 46 17.56 2.69 -6.09
CA PRO A 46 17.99 3.63 -5.05
C PRO A 46 19.12 4.58 -5.44
N GLY A 47 20.00 4.17 -6.34
CA GLY A 47 21.13 5.00 -6.81
C GLY A 47 20.72 6.12 -7.77
N PHE A 48 19.64 5.96 -8.49
CA PHE A 48 19.08 6.96 -9.39
C PHE A 48 18.40 8.13 -8.63
N TRP A 49 17.86 7.85 -7.48
CA TRP A 49 17.12 8.78 -6.63
C TRP A 49 17.99 9.92 -6.06
N ALA A 50 19.26 9.66 -5.78
CA ALA A 50 20.16 10.65 -5.21
C ALA A 50 20.43 11.87 -6.12
N SER A 51 20.20 11.72 -7.44
CA SER A 51 20.41 12.80 -8.42
C SER A 51 19.20 13.70 -8.65
N LEU A 52 18.05 13.44 -7.99
CA LEU A 52 16.76 14.03 -8.33
C LEU A 52 16.02 14.65 -7.12
N SER A 53 16.72 15.27 -6.19
CA SER A 53 16.13 15.83 -4.97
C SER A 53 14.93 16.77 -5.24
N GLN A 54 15.03 17.64 -6.23
CA GLN A 54 13.97 18.59 -6.57
C GLN A 54 12.72 17.88 -7.13
N GLN A 55 12.88 16.88 -7.96
CA GLN A 55 11.78 16.09 -8.52
C GLN A 55 11.13 15.20 -7.45
N ARG A 56 11.92 14.72 -6.45
CA ARG A 56 11.39 13.98 -5.31
C ARG A 56 10.40 14.82 -4.50
N ASP A 57 10.79 16.04 -4.19
CA ASP A 57 9.97 16.92 -3.34
C ASP A 57 8.69 17.35 -4.07
N GLU A 58 8.78 17.59 -5.38
CA GLU A 58 7.63 17.86 -6.24
C GLU A 58 6.66 16.66 -6.28
N TYR A 59 7.18 15.45 -6.54
CA TYR A 59 6.36 14.24 -6.51
C TYR A 59 5.70 14.03 -5.16
N LEU A 60 6.44 14.15 -4.06
CA LEU A 60 5.91 13.97 -2.72
C LEU A 60 4.84 15.01 -2.39
N HIS A 61 5.00 16.25 -2.84
CA HIS A 61 4.01 17.30 -2.67
C HIS A 61 2.68 16.91 -3.36
N PHE A 62 2.71 16.54 -4.62
CA PHE A 62 1.52 16.15 -5.37
C PHE A 62 0.90 14.83 -4.87
N LEU A 63 1.72 13.84 -4.52
CA LEU A 63 1.24 12.61 -3.91
C LEU A 63 0.50 12.91 -2.60
N THR A 64 1.07 13.74 -1.75
CA THR A 64 0.48 14.16 -0.48
C THR A 64 -0.86 14.86 -0.71
N GLN A 65 -0.90 15.83 -1.63
CA GLN A 65 -2.13 16.53 -1.98
C GLN A 65 -3.20 15.55 -2.49
N THR A 66 -2.86 14.69 -3.45
CA THR A 66 -3.79 13.70 -4.01
C THR A 66 -4.37 12.78 -2.93
N VAL A 67 -3.53 12.31 -2.01
CA VAL A 67 -3.98 11.42 -0.92
C VAL A 67 -4.91 12.18 0.04
N TYR A 68 -4.60 13.42 0.41
CA TYR A 68 -5.48 14.24 1.25
C TYR A 68 -6.80 14.55 0.57
N ASP A 69 -6.78 15.00 -0.69
CA ASP A 69 -7.99 15.35 -1.44
C ASP A 69 -8.91 14.13 -1.58
N THR A 70 -8.34 12.95 -1.86
CA THR A 70 -9.10 11.71 -1.92
C THR A 70 -9.63 11.29 -0.56
N ALA A 71 -8.88 11.49 0.53
CA ALA A 71 -9.31 11.16 1.89
C ALA A 71 -10.49 12.02 2.34
N LEU A 72 -10.63 13.25 1.85
CA LEU A 72 -11.79 14.13 2.11
C LEU A 72 -13.10 13.57 1.54
N GLU A 73 -13.05 12.68 0.56
CA GLU A 73 -14.25 11.98 0.07
C GLU A 73 -14.86 11.03 1.14
N ASN A 74 -14.11 10.71 2.18
CA ASN A 74 -14.41 9.73 3.24
C ASN A 74 -14.64 8.29 2.72
N ASN A 75 -14.71 7.33 3.63
CA ASN A 75 -15.01 5.95 3.31
C ASN A 75 -14.11 5.35 2.21
N CYS A 76 -12.79 5.58 2.33
CA CYS A 76 -11.78 5.10 1.41
C CYS A 76 -10.89 4.01 2.02
N ILE A 77 -10.47 3.07 1.19
CA ILE A 77 -9.45 2.05 1.49
C ILE A 77 -8.24 2.35 0.60
N PHE A 78 -7.19 2.92 1.16
CA PHE A 78 -5.95 3.19 0.43
C PHE A 78 -5.05 1.95 0.40
N ILE A 79 -4.53 1.60 -0.78
CA ILE A 79 -3.60 0.48 -0.96
C ILE A 79 -2.22 1.02 -1.31
N GLY A 80 -1.30 0.99 -0.33
CA GLY A 80 0.11 1.36 -0.52
C GLY A 80 0.37 2.85 -0.65
N ARG A 81 1.38 3.23 -1.44
CA ARG A 81 1.83 4.63 -1.71
C ARG A 81 2.12 5.48 -0.46
N GLY A 82 2.38 4.82 0.68
CA GLY A 82 2.68 5.54 1.92
C GLY A 82 1.49 6.29 2.51
N ALA A 83 0.25 6.02 2.09
CA ALA A 83 -0.94 6.71 2.56
C ALA A 83 -1.07 6.68 4.09
N HIS A 84 -0.72 5.58 4.75
CA HIS A 84 -0.69 5.46 6.21
C HIS A 84 0.30 6.41 6.89
N ILE A 85 1.35 6.85 6.19
CA ILE A 85 2.32 7.83 6.68
C ILE A 85 1.80 9.24 6.42
N ILE A 86 1.32 9.49 5.20
CA ILE A 86 0.78 10.80 4.78
C ILE A 86 -0.40 11.21 5.66
N LEU A 87 -1.31 10.29 5.93
CA LEU A 87 -2.53 10.54 6.71
C LEU A 87 -2.35 10.31 8.21
N ARG A 88 -1.11 10.11 8.69
CA ARG A 88 -0.84 9.88 10.11
C ARG A 88 -1.40 11.02 10.97
N GLY A 89 -2.14 10.66 12.02
CA GLY A 89 -2.76 11.61 12.93
C GLY A 89 -4.13 12.13 12.48
N ILE A 90 -4.63 11.68 11.33
CA ILE A 90 -6.03 11.92 10.95
C ILE A 90 -6.95 11.07 11.84
N GLN A 91 -7.97 11.69 12.40
CA GLN A 91 -8.98 11.00 13.20
C GLN A 91 -9.73 9.97 12.33
N ASN A 92 -10.07 8.83 12.91
CA ASN A 92 -10.76 7.72 12.22
C ASN A 92 -9.97 7.06 11.09
N LEU A 93 -8.65 7.27 11.00
CA LEU A 93 -7.75 6.51 10.16
C LEU A 93 -7.29 5.25 10.88
N ILE A 94 -7.29 4.12 10.20
CA ILE A 94 -6.72 2.86 10.69
C ILE A 94 -5.69 2.38 9.66
N SER A 95 -4.45 2.23 10.11
CA SER A 95 -3.35 1.74 9.29
C SER A 95 -3.13 0.24 9.51
N ILE A 96 -3.20 -0.55 8.43
CA ILE A 96 -3.16 -2.00 8.52
C ILE A 96 -2.09 -2.57 7.60
N ARG A 97 -1.25 -3.43 8.16
CA ARG A 97 -0.29 -4.21 7.40
C ARG A 97 -0.76 -5.64 7.22
N ILE A 98 -0.88 -6.06 5.96
CA ILE A 98 -1.21 -7.45 5.61
C ILE A 98 0.04 -8.15 5.09
N GLY A 99 0.45 -9.20 5.80
CA GLY A 99 1.61 -10.01 5.51
C GLY A 99 1.27 -11.48 5.27
N ALA A 100 2.28 -12.24 4.86
CA ALA A 100 2.31 -13.69 4.87
C ALA A 100 3.75 -14.16 4.94
N SER A 101 3.98 -15.36 5.44
CA SER A 101 5.31 -15.97 5.44
C SER A 101 5.87 -16.11 4.01
N LYS A 102 7.18 -16.11 3.90
CA LYS A 102 7.86 -16.22 2.61
C LYS A 102 7.44 -17.48 1.85
N THR A 103 7.30 -18.59 2.55
CA THR A 103 6.87 -19.88 1.97
C THR A 103 5.48 -19.79 1.37
N VAL A 104 4.52 -19.24 2.10
CA VAL A 104 3.13 -19.09 1.64
C VAL A 104 3.07 -18.12 0.45
N ARG A 105 3.82 -17.05 0.48
CA ARG A 105 3.89 -16.08 -0.63
C ARG A 105 4.44 -16.72 -1.90
N ILE A 106 5.52 -17.50 -1.80
CA ILE A 106 6.11 -18.24 -2.93
C ILE A 106 5.05 -19.15 -3.56
N GLU A 107 4.33 -19.93 -2.76
CA GLU A 107 3.30 -20.83 -3.27
C GLU A 107 2.15 -20.08 -3.98
N ARG A 108 1.71 -18.94 -3.41
CA ARG A 108 0.65 -18.12 -4.02
C ARG A 108 1.08 -17.55 -5.36
N VAL A 109 2.27 -16.94 -5.43
CA VAL A 109 2.80 -16.34 -6.68
C VAL A 109 3.05 -17.44 -7.72
N ARG A 110 3.66 -18.56 -7.31
CA ARG A 110 3.90 -19.71 -8.18
C ARG A 110 2.62 -20.20 -8.84
N LYS A 111 1.54 -20.36 -8.06
CA LYS A 111 0.24 -20.82 -8.56
C LYS A 111 -0.44 -19.78 -9.45
N ALA A 112 -0.43 -18.52 -9.04
CA ALA A 112 -1.12 -17.46 -9.76
C ALA A 112 -0.50 -17.18 -11.14
N GLN A 113 0.83 -17.27 -11.26
CA GLN A 113 1.56 -16.96 -12.49
C GLN A 113 2.03 -18.20 -13.26
N ASN A 114 1.76 -19.41 -12.73
CA ASN A 114 2.20 -20.69 -13.32
C ASN A 114 3.72 -20.74 -13.58
N ILE A 115 4.52 -20.34 -12.59
CA ILE A 115 5.98 -20.32 -12.63
C ILE A 115 6.58 -21.23 -11.56
N ASP A 116 7.89 -21.46 -11.61
CA ASP A 116 8.59 -22.23 -10.59
C ASP A 116 8.85 -21.39 -9.30
N SER A 117 9.24 -22.07 -8.23
CA SER A 117 9.48 -21.44 -6.92
C SER A 117 10.64 -20.45 -6.92
N ARG A 118 11.65 -20.64 -7.79
CA ARG A 118 12.81 -19.73 -7.88
C ARG A 118 12.39 -18.40 -8.49
N HIS A 119 11.64 -18.43 -9.59
CA HIS A 119 11.10 -17.22 -10.20
C HIS A 119 10.10 -16.51 -9.28
N ALA A 120 9.24 -17.26 -8.59
CA ALA A 120 8.32 -16.68 -7.61
C ALA A 120 9.07 -15.98 -6.46
N LEU A 121 10.16 -16.56 -5.97
CA LEU A 121 11.02 -15.95 -4.95
C LEU A 121 11.65 -14.64 -5.46
N GLN A 122 12.18 -14.62 -6.67
CA GLN A 122 12.77 -13.41 -7.26
C GLN A 122 11.76 -12.27 -7.37
N ILE A 123 10.53 -12.56 -7.82
CA ILE A 123 9.43 -11.57 -7.89
C ILE A 123 9.13 -11.01 -6.51
N ILE A 124 9.04 -11.86 -5.49
CA ILE A 124 8.74 -11.44 -4.12
C ILE A 124 9.86 -10.56 -3.57
N GLU A 125 11.11 -10.97 -3.72
CA GLU A 125 12.27 -10.22 -3.21
C GLU A 125 12.42 -8.86 -3.90
N SER A 126 12.22 -8.80 -5.22
CA SER A 126 12.19 -7.54 -5.95
C SER A 126 11.08 -6.64 -5.43
N SER A 127 9.85 -7.14 -5.34
CA SER A 127 8.69 -6.37 -4.87
C SER A 127 8.85 -5.85 -3.43
N ASP A 128 9.44 -6.66 -2.53
CA ASP A 128 9.69 -6.23 -1.15
C ASP A 128 10.79 -5.18 -1.06
N HIS A 129 11.87 -5.37 -1.85
CA HIS A 129 12.95 -4.39 -1.96
C HIS A 129 12.42 -3.04 -2.44
N ASP A 130 11.60 -3.07 -3.46
CA ASP A 130 11.02 -1.89 -4.08
C ASP A 130 10.12 -1.12 -3.08
N ARG A 131 9.22 -1.82 -2.38
CA ARG A 131 8.37 -1.21 -1.33
C ARG A 131 9.18 -0.63 -0.19
N ALA A 132 10.18 -1.36 0.31
CA ALA A 132 11.06 -0.88 1.36
C ALA A 132 11.85 0.35 0.90
N GLY A 133 12.37 0.34 -0.34
CA GLY A 133 13.07 1.45 -0.95
C GLY A 133 12.19 2.69 -1.07
N PHE A 134 10.96 2.55 -1.56
CA PHE A 134 10.00 3.64 -1.65
C PHE A 134 9.74 4.31 -0.30
N HIS A 135 9.43 3.52 0.75
CA HIS A 135 9.17 4.05 2.08
C HIS A 135 10.40 4.75 2.68
N LYS A 136 11.58 4.14 2.50
CA LYS A 136 12.83 4.73 2.98
C LYS A 136 13.17 6.03 2.28
N TYR A 137 13.01 6.06 0.95
CA TYR A 137 13.37 7.22 0.14
C TYR A 137 12.44 8.42 0.37
N PHE A 138 11.13 8.19 0.29
CA PHE A 138 10.14 9.29 0.37
C PHE A 138 9.85 9.72 1.82
N PHE A 139 9.83 8.78 2.75
CA PHE A 139 9.33 9.03 4.10
C PHE A 139 10.36 8.81 5.20
N SER A 140 11.55 8.30 4.88
CA SER A 140 12.57 7.91 5.87
C SER A 140 12.09 6.87 6.90
N VAL A 141 11.11 6.05 6.53
CA VAL A 141 10.47 5.04 7.38
C VAL A 141 10.92 3.64 6.97
N ASP A 142 11.11 2.77 7.97
CA ASP A 142 11.30 1.34 7.72
C ASP A 142 9.94 0.66 7.49
N TRP A 143 9.72 0.21 6.26
CA TRP A 143 8.50 -0.49 5.87
C TRP A 143 8.22 -1.76 6.68
N TYR A 144 9.25 -2.40 7.23
CA TYR A 144 9.10 -3.60 8.05
C TYR A 144 8.74 -3.30 9.51
N ASN A 145 8.88 -2.07 9.97
CA ASN A 145 8.59 -1.71 11.35
C ASN A 145 7.08 -1.80 11.62
N SER A 146 6.68 -2.77 12.45
CA SER A 146 5.28 -2.98 12.81
C SER A 146 4.65 -1.84 13.61
N SER A 147 5.46 -1.01 14.29
CA SER A 147 4.97 0.15 15.05
C SER A 147 4.45 1.29 14.17
N GLU A 148 4.64 1.20 12.87
CA GLU A 148 4.10 2.15 11.89
C GLU A 148 2.62 1.86 11.56
N TYR A 149 2.06 0.77 12.08
CA TYR A 149 0.70 0.30 11.78
C TYR A 149 -0.09 0.04 13.06
N ASP A 150 -1.38 0.35 13.03
CA ASP A 150 -2.29 0.08 14.15
C ASP A 150 -2.59 -1.41 14.28
N MET A 151 -2.58 -2.14 13.15
CA MET A 151 -2.78 -3.59 13.11
C MET A 151 -1.85 -4.25 12.09
N THR A 152 -1.27 -5.38 12.47
CA THR A 152 -0.55 -6.26 11.55
C THR A 152 -1.22 -7.62 11.49
N LEU A 153 -1.63 -8.07 10.30
CA LEU A 153 -2.31 -9.34 10.09
C LEU A 153 -1.49 -10.24 9.18
N THR A 154 -1.24 -11.48 9.63
CA THR A 154 -0.58 -12.51 8.82
C THR A 154 -1.60 -13.48 8.24
N THR A 155 -1.63 -13.58 6.92
CA THR A 155 -2.65 -14.36 6.17
C THR A 155 -2.21 -15.79 5.86
N ASP A 156 -1.29 -16.39 6.61
CA ASP A 156 -0.84 -17.75 6.36
C ASP A 156 -1.97 -18.78 6.52
N ARG A 157 -2.87 -18.51 7.47
CA ARG A 157 -3.99 -19.37 7.85
C ARG A 157 -5.36 -18.78 7.56
N PHE A 158 -5.40 -17.57 7.04
CA PHE A 158 -6.63 -16.84 6.73
C PHE A 158 -6.72 -16.58 5.22
N ASP A 159 -7.90 -16.71 4.69
CA ASP A 159 -8.22 -16.22 3.36
C ASP A 159 -8.58 -14.71 3.39
N PRO A 160 -8.75 -14.06 2.24
CA PRO A 160 -9.10 -12.65 2.17
C PRO A 160 -10.40 -12.30 2.88
N ILE A 161 -11.40 -13.19 2.88
CA ILE A 161 -12.72 -12.96 3.50
C ILE A 161 -12.60 -12.88 5.02
N HIS A 162 -11.89 -13.84 5.63
CA HIS A 162 -11.65 -13.83 7.08
C HIS A 162 -10.79 -12.64 7.50
N ALA A 163 -9.77 -12.29 6.70
CA ALA A 163 -8.94 -11.13 6.95
C ALA A 163 -9.75 -9.83 6.90
N ALA A 164 -10.61 -9.66 5.90
CA ALA A 164 -11.49 -8.51 5.77
C ALA A 164 -12.49 -8.40 6.93
N SER A 165 -13.10 -9.52 7.34
CA SER A 165 -14.01 -9.56 8.49
C SER A 165 -13.33 -9.16 9.79
N ALA A 166 -12.09 -9.60 10.03
CA ALA A 166 -11.32 -9.22 11.21
C ALA A 166 -10.98 -7.72 11.21
N ILE A 167 -10.63 -7.17 10.05
CA ILE A 167 -10.35 -5.74 9.88
C ILE A 167 -11.61 -4.91 10.12
N ASP A 168 -12.75 -5.33 9.57
CA ASP A 168 -14.00 -4.60 9.76
C ASP A 168 -14.47 -4.63 11.22
N ALA A 169 -14.33 -5.75 11.91
CA ALA A 169 -14.62 -5.83 13.34
C ALA A 169 -13.71 -4.90 14.18
N PHE A 170 -12.41 -4.82 13.83
CA PHE A 170 -11.48 -3.87 14.47
C PHE A 170 -11.89 -2.43 14.19
N ARG A 171 -12.22 -2.10 12.92
CA ARG A 171 -12.72 -0.78 12.52
C ARG A 171 -13.96 -0.39 13.32
N MET A 172 -14.93 -1.27 13.44
CA MET A 172 -16.18 -1.00 14.21
C MET A 172 -15.92 -0.72 15.68
N SER A 173 -14.88 -1.32 16.28
CA SER A 173 -14.50 -1.02 17.67
C SER A 173 -13.76 0.31 17.83
N PHE A 174 -13.23 0.87 16.73
CA PHE A 174 -12.45 2.10 16.71
C PHE A 174 -13.29 3.35 16.42
N ILE A 175 -14.38 3.19 15.68
CA ILE A 175 -15.32 4.26 15.41
C ILE A 175 -16.16 4.47 16.67
N THR A 176 -15.89 5.55 17.40
CA THR A 176 -16.81 6.03 18.44
C THR A 176 -17.99 6.67 17.72
N GLU A 177 -19.20 6.14 17.98
CA GLU A 177 -20.43 6.84 17.63
C GLU A 177 -20.41 8.17 18.41
N ASP A 178 -20.28 9.31 17.71
CA ASP A 178 -20.54 10.64 18.22
C ASP A 178 -22.04 10.92 18.16
#